data_369c4d396d2f287554d4bb59e557989f
#
_entry.id   369c4d396d2f287554d4bb59e557989f
#
_cell.length_a   1.000
_cell.length_b   1.000
_cell.length_c   1.000
_cell.angle_alpha   90.00
_cell.angle_beta   90.00
_cell.angle_gamma   90.00
#
_symmetry.space_group_name_H-M   'P 1'
#
loop_
_entity.id
_entity.type
_entity.pdbx_description
1 polymer ?
#
loop_
_entity_poly.entity_id
_entity_poly.type
_entity_poly.pdbx_seq_one_letter_code
_entity_poly.pdbx_strand_id
1 'polypeptide(L)'
;MIQFTVDERKRLRERSSLYPDTIQRLKNETDEIFHGEIIVPKSGIANWTLYYYCPDCSVKLKFDRTSPHRHRCPSCKKTFTGEPYDSSWWGLINMKNYEAVFSMAVIWLATGEQAYADKAIKIMKEYAAFYPDYEVHGDIPYNGPGRAGAQTLDEANFQRTFAM
;
A
#
# COMPACT_ATOMS: atom_id res chain seq x y z
N MET A 1 14.84 12.39 -1.96
CA MET A 1 15.87 11.78 -2.85
C MET A 1 15.21 11.49 -4.18
N ILE A 2 15.69 12.07 -5.28
CA ILE A 2 15.10 11.80 -6.62
C ILE A 2 15.69 10.48 -7.10
N GLN A 3 14.86 9.44 -7.25
CA GLN A 3 15.32 8.12 -7.72
C GLN A 3 15.67 8.09 -9.21
N PHE A 4 15.10 9.01 -9.99
CA PHE A 4 15.34 9.07 -11.43
C PHE A 4 15.91 10.42 -11.82
N THR A 5 17.06 10.41 -12.47
CA THR A 5 17.61 11.58 -13.15
C THR A 5 16.71 12.03 -14.31
N VAL A 6 16.93 13.24 -14.82
CA VAL A 6 16.20 13.74 -16.00
C VAL A 6 16.36 12.79 -17.21
N ASP A 7 17.59 12.28 -17.42
CA ASP A 7 17.91 11.39 -18.52
C ASP A 7 17.24 10.01 -18.36
N GLU A 8 17.20 9.49 -17.14
CA GLU A 8 16.50 8.22 -16.87
C GLU A 8 14.99 8.33 -17.09
N ARG A 9 14.37 9.42 -16.66
CA ARG A 9 12.96 9.71 -16.93
C ARG A 9 12.68 9.81 -18.44
N LYS A 10 13.55 10.48 -19.18
CA LYS A 10 13.45 10.57 -20.64
C LYS A 10 13.55 9.19 -21.28
N ARG A 11 14.56 8.39 -20.90
CA ARG A 11 14.74 7.02 -21.41
C ARG A 11 13.55 6.10 -21.05
N LEU A 12 13.01 6.23 -19.84
CA LEU A 12 11.83 5.45 -19.44
C LEU A 12 10.64 5.77 -20.35
N ARG A 13 10.40 7.04 -20.62
CA ARG A 13 9.31 7.49 -21.50
C ARG A 13 9.52 7.03 -22.96
N GLU A 14 10.71 7.18 -23.50
CA GLU A 14 11.04 6.74 -24.85
C GLU A 14 10.89 5.21 -25.04
N ARG A 15 11.24 4.44 -24.00
CA ARG A 15 11.18 2.97 -24.05
C ARG A 15 9.84 2.39 -23.61
N SER A 16 8.96 3.15 -23.00
CA SER A 16 7.68 2.63 -22.50
C SER A 16 6.82 2.00 -23.59
N SER A 17 6.90 2.52 -24.81
CA SER A 17 6.22 1.95 -25.99
C SER A 17 6.70 0.54 -26.37
N LEU A 18 7.89 0.13 -25.92
CA LEU A 18 8.42 -1.22 -26.15
C LEU A 18 7.87 -2.25 -25.14
N TYR A 19 7.22 -1.78 -24.06
CA TYR A 19 6.73 -2.62 -22.96
C TYR A 19 5.26 -2.34 -22.62
N PRO A 20 4.34 -2.34 -23.62
CA PRO A 20 2.93 -1.99 -23.39
C PRO A 20 2.26 -2.92 -22.38
N ASP A 21 2.59 -4.22 -22.38
CA ASP A 21 2.02 -5.21 -21.45
C ASP A 21 2.43 -4.93 -19.99
N THR A 22 3.66 -4.45 -19.79
CA THR A 22 4.12 -4.07 -18.44
C THR A 22 3.34 -2.86 -17.93
N ILE A 23 3.15 -1.84 -18.75
CA ILE A 23 2.35 -0.67 -18.39
C ILE A 23 0.89 -1.07 -18.12
N GLN A 24 0.32 -1.91 -18.98
CA GLN A 24 -1.05 -2.38 -18.77
C GLN A 24 -1.19 -3.21 -17.48
N ARG A 25 -0.22 -4.05 -17.16
CA ARG A 25 -0.19 -4.80 -15.90
C ARG A 25 -0.17 -3.86 -14.70
N LEU A 26 0.70 -2.83 -14.69
CA LEU A 26 0.73 -1.83 -13.61
C LEU A 26 -0.60 -1.08 -13.48
N LYS A 27 -1.24 -0.73 -14.60
CA LYS A 27 -2.58 -0.12 -14.59
C LYS A 27 -3.61 -1.04 -13.95
N ASN A 28 -3.64 -2.32 -14.33
CA ASN A 28 -4.56 -3.30 -13.78
C ASN A 28 -4.33 -3.53 -12.27
N GLU A 29 -3.07 -3.57 -11.82
CA GLU A 29 -2.70 -3.73 -10.41
C GLU A 29 -3.14 -2.53 -9.55
N THR A 30 -3.21 -1.34 -10.13
CA THR A 30 -3.61 -0.11 -9.42
C THR A 30 -5.08 0.27 -9.61
N ASP A 31 -5.82 -0.40 -10.48
CA ASP A 31 -7.15 -0.01 -10.95
C ASP A 31 -8.14 0.27 -9.81
N GLU A 32 -8.22 -0.65 -8.85
CA GLU A 32 -9.11 -0.51 -7.69
C GLU A 32 -8.81 0.76 -6.86
N ILE A 33 -7.53 1.11 -6.70
CA ILE A 33 -7.12 2.28 -5.92
C ILE A 33 -7.23 3.54 -6.78
N PHE A 34 -6.91 3.45 -8.06
CA PHE A 34 -6.96 4.57 -8.98
C PHE A 34 -8.39 5.10 -9.17
N HIS A 35 -9.35 4.22 -9.39
CA HIS A 35 -10.75 4.59 -9.59
C HIS A 35 -11.55 4.67 -8.29
N GLY A 36 -11.12 3.97 -7.25
CA GLY A 36 -11.82 3.92 -5.97
C GLY A 36 -11.64 5.15 -5.08
N GLU A 37 -12.34 5.13 -3.95
CA GLU A 37 -12.15 6.10 -2.88
C GLU A 37 -10.74 6.00 -2.29
N ILE A 38 -10.17 7.13 -1.87
CA ILE A 38 -8.90 7.15 -1.12
C ILE A 38 -9.20 6.74 0.32
N ILE A 39 -8.66 5.60 0.71
CA ILE A 39 -8.80 5.06 2.06
C ILE A 39 -7.42 5.04 2.70
N VAL A 40 -7.17 6.01 3.56
CA VAL A 40 -6.00 6.09 4.44
C VAL A 40 -6.49 5.93 5.86
N PRO A 41 -6.02 4.94 6.61
CA PRO A 41 -6.40 4.79 8.01
C PRO A 41 -6.01 6.03 8.80
N LYS A 42 -6.90 6.49 9.71
CA LYS A 42 -6.69 7.73 10.48
C LYS A 42 -6.13 7.47 11.87
N SER A 43 -6.31 6.27 12.37
CA SER A 43 -5.85 5.81 13.69
C SER A 43 -5.71 4.29 13.70
N GLY A 44 -4.97 3.74 14.65
CA GLY A 44 -4.77 2.30 14.83
C GLY A 44 -3.31 1.89 14.72
N ILE A 45 -3.06 0.60 14.78
CA ILE A 45 -1.73 -0.01 14.78
C ILE A 45 -1.62 -0.96 13.59
N ALA A 46 -0.57 -0.80 12.78
CA ALA A 46 -0.26 -1.75 11.71
C ALA A 46 0.42 -3.00 12.30
N ASN A 47 -0.03 -4.18 11.90
CA ASN A 47 0.58 -5.44 12.31
C ASN A 47 0.98 -6.29 11.10
N TRP A 48 1.65 -7.41 11.36
CA TRP A 48 2.10 -8.32 10.34
C TRP A 48 0.95 -8.86 9.48
N THR A 49 1.05 -8.73 8.19
CA THR A 49 0.06 -9.24 7.23
C THR A 49 -0.04 -10.76 7.24
N LEU A 50 0.96 -11.46 7.80
CA LEU A 50 0.94 -12.91 7.99
C LEU A 50 -0.10 -13.37 9.03
N TYR A 51 -0.64 -12.49 9.86
CA TYR A 51 -1.75 -12.83 10.76
C TYR A 51 -3.13 -12.75 10.05
N TYR A 52 -3.17 -12.30 8.82
CA TYR A 52 -4.42 -12.17 8.05
C TYR A 52 -4.84 -13.49 7.41
N TYR A 53 -4.90 -14.54 8.21
CA TYR A 53 -5.25 -15.91 7.80
C TYR A 53 -6.33 -16.50 8.69
N CYS A 54 -7.18 -17.35 8.09
CA CYS A 54 -8.18 -18.12 8.82
C CYS A 54 -7.49 -19.18 9.70
N PRO A 55 -7.72 -19.22 11.02
CA PRO A 55 -7.09 -20.20 11.89
C PRO A 55 -7.60 -21.62 11.65
N ASP A 56 -8.83 -21.79 11.13
CA ASP A 56 -9.42 -23.10 10.88
C ASP A 56 -9.00 -23.70 9.52
N CYS A 57 -8.77 -22.84 8.53
CA CYS A 57 -8.55 -23.28 7.14
C CYS A 57 -7.14 -23.00 6.64
N SER A 58 -6.32 -22.25 7.39
CA SER A 58 -4.97 -21.81 6.99
C SER A 58 -4.91 -21.10 5.62
N VAL A 59 -6.03 -20.48 5.22
CA VAL A 59 -6.11 -19.69 3.98
C VAL A 59 -6.17 -18.20 4.29
N LYS A 60 -5.63 -17.39 3.40
CA LYS A 60 -5.67 -15.93 3.53
C LYS A 60 -7.11 -15.43 3.54
N LEU A 61 -7.43 -14.52 4.46
CA LEU A 61 -8.74 -13.88 4.53
C LEU A 61 -8.95 -12.98 3.31
N LYS A 62 -10.21 -12.81 2.90
CA LYS A 62 -10.55 -11.90 1.82
C LYS A 62 -10.31 -10.47 2.29
N PHE A 63 -9.36 -9.80 1.66
CA PHE A 63 -9.12 -8.40 1.92
C PHE A 63 -10.21 -7.54 1.25
N ASP A 64 -10.81 -6.65 2.03
CA ASP A 64 -11.76 -5.66 1.58
C ASP A 64 -11.32 -4.29 2.13
N ARG A 65 -10.99 -3.37 1.24
CA ARG A 65 -10.49 -2.04 1.59
C ARG A 65 -11.48 -1.23 2.44
N THR A 66 -12.76 -1.50 2.27
CA THR A 66 -13.85 -0.75 2.92
C THR A 66 -14.31 -1.35 4.24
N SER A 67 -13.73 -2.50 4.63
CA SER A 67 -14.18 -3.27 5.79
C SER A 67 -13.05 -3.51 6.80
N PRO A 68 -12.63 -2.48 7.57
CA PRO A 68 -11.50 -2.58 8.49
C PRO A 68 -11.73 -3.52 9.68
N HIS A 69 -12.98 -3.88 9.98
CA HIS A 69 -13.37 -4.67 11.16
C HIS A 69 -14.13 -5.96 10.80
N ARG A 70 -14.13 -6.39 9.53
CA ARG A 70 -14.84 -7.59 9.08
C ARG A 70 -14.01 -8.37 8.06
N HIS A 71 -13.46 -9.49 8.48
CA HIS A 71 -12.48 -10.26 7.73
C HIS A 71 -13.02 -11.65 7.42
N ARG A 72 -13.47 -11.86 6.19
CA ARG A 72 -14.16 -13.10 5.80
C ARG A 72 -13.20 -14.14 5.25
N CYS A 73 -13.33 -15.38 5.74
CA CYS A 73 -12.65 -16.52 5.14
C CYS A 73 -13.30 -16.93 3.81
N PRO A 74 -12.53 -17.03 2.71
CA PRO A 74 -13.06 -17.45 1.42
C PRO A 74 -13.45 -18.95 1.40
N SER A 75 -12.89 -19.77 2.30
CA SER A 75 -13.16 -21.21 2.41
C SER A 75 -14.37 -21.50 3.31
N CYS A 76 -14.23 -21.34 4.63
CA CYS A 76 -15.30 -21.70 5.58
C CYS A 76 -16.38 -20.63 5.74
N LYS A 77 -16.24 -19.46 5.11
CA LYS A 77 -17.17 -18.32 5.15
C LYS A 77 -17.31 -17.64 6.52
N LYS A 78 -16.61 -18.10 7.56
CA LYS A 78 -16.57 -17.43 8.85
C LYS A 78 -16.06 -16.00 8.72
N THR A 79 -16.57 -15.11 9.56
CA THR A 79 -16.13 -13.72 9.68
C THR A 79 -15.40 -13.55 11.00
N PHE A 80 -14.24 -12.91 10.94
CA PHE A 80 -13.41 -12.56 12.08
C PHE A 80 -13.43 -11.05 12.29
N THR A 81 -13.26 -10.61 13.53
CA THR A 81 -13.25 -9.20 13.95
C THR A 81 -12.22 -9.01 15.07
N GLY A 82 -11.74 -7.79 15.25
CA GLY A 82 -10.78 -7.48 16.30
C GLY A 82 -9.37 -7.99 16.00
N GLU A 83 -8.55 -8.01 17.03
CA GLU A 83 -7.14 -8.41 16.88
C GLU A 83 -6.98 -9.94 16.73
N PRO A 84 -5.99 -10.37 15.93
CA PRO A 84 -4.97 -9.56 15.21
C PRO A 84 -5.40 -9.14 13.79
N TYR A 85 -6.65 -9.33 13.42
CA TYR A 85 -7.13 -9.14 12.04
C TYR A 85 -7.26 -7.67 11.67
N ASP A 86 -7.76 -6.84 12.57
CA ASP A 86 -7.94 -5.40 12.33
C ASP A 86 -6.58 -4.71 12.14
N SER A 87 -5.59 -4.99 12.99
CA SER A 87 -4.24 -4.45 12.85
C SER A 87 -3.50 -5.01 11.62
N SER A 88 -3.74 -6.28 11.25
CA SER A 88 -3.21 -6.84 10.01
C SER A 88 -3.86 -6.23 8.76
N TRP A 89 -5.15 -5.88 8.83
CA TRP A 89 -5.83 -5.12 7.78
C TRP A 89 -5.18 -3.73 7.60
N TRP A 90 -4.79 -3.07 8.70
CA TRP A 90 -4.04 -1.83 8.69
C TRP A 90 -2.70 -1.97 7.93
N GLY A 91 -1.94 -2.99 8.26
CA GLY A 91 -0.70 -3.30 7.54
C GLY A 91 -0.93 -3.50 6.04
N LEU A 92 -2.00 -4.25 5.69
CA LEU A 92 -2.36 -4.53 4.30
C LEU A 92 -2.80 -3.28 3.53
N ILE A 93 -3.64 -2.41 4.10
CA ILE A 93 -4.10 -1.21 3.41
C ILE A 93 -2.94 -0.24 3.17
N ASN A 94 -2.06 -0.06 4.15
CA ASN A 94 -0.88 0.78 4.01
C ASN A 94 0.06 0.23 2.93
N MET A 95 0.34 -1.09 2.95
CA MET A 95 1.16 -1.75 1.93
C MET A 95 0.59 -1.53 0.52
N LYS A 96 -0.70 -1.78 0.33
CA LYS A 96 -1.36 -1.61 -0.98
C LYS A 96 -1.36 -0.15 -1.45
N ASN A 97 -1.53 0.79 -0.55
CA ASN A 97 -1.51 2.21 -0.90
C ASN A 97 -0.11 2.65 -1.35
N TYR A 98 0.96 2.28 -0.63
CA TYR A 98 2.30 2.68 -1.07
C TYR A 98 2.73 1.99 -2.36
N GLU A 99 2.39 0.70 -2.56
CA GLU A 99 2.63 -0.01 -3.82
C GLU A 99 1.90 0.67 -4.99
N ALA A 100 0.64 1.06 -4.79
CA ALA A 100 -0.14 1.76 -5.79
C ALA A 100 0.42 3.15 -6.11
N VAL A 101 0.84 3.92 -5.09
CA VAL A 101 1.50 5.24 -5.30
C VAL A 101 2.75 5.07 -6.14
N PHE A 102 3.61 4.10 -5.82
CA PHE A 102 4.80 3.81 -6.60
C PHE A 102 4.45 3.46 -8.06
N SER A 103 3.53 2.51 -8.26
CA SER A 103 3.12 2.08 -9.59
C SER A 103 2.49 3.22 -10.41
N MET A 104 1.65 4.04 -9.80
CA MET A 104 1.06 5.22 -10.44
C MET A 104 2.13 6.25 -10.83
N ALA A 105 3.15 6.47 -9.99
CA ALA A 105 4.27 7.35 -10.33
C ALA A 105 5.05 6.80 -11.54
N VAL A 106 5.30 5.49 -11.60
CA VAL A 106 5.96 4.85 -12.76
C VAL A 106 5.11 4.96 -14.01
N ILE A 107 3.79 4.74 -13.94
CA ILE A 107 2.87 4.89 -15.07
C ILE A 107 2.94 6.33 -15.60
N TRP A 108 2.83 7.33 -14.72
CA TRP A 108 2.94 8.73 -15.12
C TRP A 108 4.29 9.06 -15.77
N LEU A 109 5.39 8.60 -15.20
CA LEU A 109 6.72 8.81 -15.77
C LEU A 109 6.85 8.20 -17.17
N ALA A 110 6.29 7.01 -17.37
CA ALA A 110 6.36 6.27 -18.61
C ALA A 110 5.42 6.82 -19.69
N THR A 111 4.19 7.17 -19.34
CA THR A 111 3.13 7.51 -20.31
C THR A 111 2.84 9.00 -20.41
N GLY A 112 3.12 9.78 -19.35
CA GLY A 112 2.70 11.17 -19.22
C GLY A 112 1.24 11.36 -18.79
N GLU A 113 0.52 10.29 -18.45
CA GLU A 113 -0.88 10.36 -18.03
C GLU A 113 -1.01 11.02 -16.65
N GLN A 114 -1.29 12.33 -16.64
CA GLN A 114 -1.28 13.18 -15.45
C GLN A 114 -2.23 12.69 -14.33
N ALA A 115 -3.34 12.05 -14.68
CA ALA A 115 -4.30 11.56 -13.71
C ALA A 115 -3.70 10.58 -12.68
N TYR A 116 -2.70 9.79 -13.09
CA TYR A 116 -1.99 8.88 -12.16
C TYR A 116 -1.13 9.64 -11.15
N ALA A 117 -0.41 10.69 -11.59
CA ALA A 117 0.35 11.54 -10.68
C ALA A 117 -0.60 12.26 -9.69
N ASP A 118 -1.71 12.80 -10.18
CA ASP A 118 -2.68 13.52 -9.35
C ASP A 118 -3.29 12.60 -8.28
N LYS A 119 -3.60 11.36 -8.63
CA LYS A 119 -4.11 10.38 -7.67
C LYS A 119 -3.05 9.99 -6.65
N ALA A 120 -1.83 9.73 -7.06
CA ALA A 120 -0.72 9.42 -6.17
C ALA A 120 -0.48 10.57 -5.18
N ILE A 121 -0.42 11.82 -5.66
CA ILE A 121 -0.26 13.01 -4.82
C ILE A 121 -1.39 13.15 -3.79
N LYS A 122 -2.63 12.87 -4.17
CA LYS A 122 -3.75 12.92 -3.22
C LYS A 122 -3.59 11.90 -2.10
N ILE A 123 -3.22 10.65 -2.41
CA ILE A 123 -2.95 9.62 -1.39
C ILE A 123 -1.81 10.05 -0.48
N MET A 124 -0.71 10.57 -1.04
CA MET A 124 0.44 11.05 -0.27
C MET A 124 0.05 12.19 0.69
N LYS A 125 -0.80 13.13 0.25
CA LYS A 125 -1.30 14.22 1.09
C LYS A 125 -2.16 13.72 2.25
N GLU A 126 -2.98 12.71 2.03
CA GLU A 126 -3.76 12.08 3.12
C GLU A 126 -2.82 11.44 4.16
N TYR A 127 -1.80 10.70 3.73
CA TYR A 127 -0.80 10.17 4.67
C TYR A 127 -0.05 11.29 5.39
N ALA A 128 0.38 12.34 4.71
CA ALA A 128 1.08 13.46 5.33
C ALA A 128 0.25 14.14 6.43
N ALA A 129 -1.10 14.11 6.30
CA ALA A 129 -1.99 14.67 7.29
C ALA A 129 -2.13 13.81 8.56
N PHE A 130 -2.07 12.47 8.44
CA PHE A 130 -2.34 11.56 9.56
C PHE A 130 -1.09 10.85 10.12
N TYR A 131 -0.06 10.69 9.31
CA TYR A 131 1.15 9.96 9.70
C TYR A 131 1.83 10.47 10.99
N PRO A 132 1.90 11.79 11.26
CA PRO A 132 2.48 12.28 12.52
C PRO A 132 1.77 11.77 13.77
N ASP A 133 0.46 11.51 13.65
CA ASP A 133 -0.40 11.09 14.75
C ASP A 133 -0.47 9.55 14.90
N TYR A 134 0.14 8.78 13.98
CA TYR A 134 0.21 7.33 14.11
C TYR A 134 1.04 6.93 15.31
N GLU A 135 0.52 6.01 16.09
CA GLU A 135 1.21 5.45 17.24
C GLU A 135 2.50 4.73 16.82
N VAL A 136 3.59 5.01 17.55
CA VAL A 136 4.83 4.25 17.41
C VAL A 136 4.66 2.94 18.16
N HIS A 137 4.77 1.83 17.47
CA HIS A 137 4.56 0.50 18.05
C HIS A 137 5.61 -0.50 17.54
N GLY A 138 5.70 -1.62 18.20
CA GLY A 138 6.60 -2.73 17.87
C GLY A 138 7.21 -3.32 19.12
N ASP A 139 6.72 -4.50 19.49
CA ASP A 139 7.12 -5.19 20.74
C ASP A 139 8.24 -6.21 20.52
N ILE A 140 8.70 -6.37 19.27
CA ILE A 140 9.74 -7.35 18.93
C ILE A 140 11.10 -6.67 19.01
N PRO A 141 11.93 -6.98 20.02
CA PRO A 141 13.14 -6.22 20.33
C PRO A 141 14.18 -6.13 19.19
N TYR A 142 14.19 -7.10 18.28
CA TYR A 142 15.14 -7.16 17.16
C TYR A 142 14.59 -6.58 15.84
N ASN A 143 13.31 -6.21 15.79
CA ASN A 143 12.70 -5.67 14.57
C ASN A 143 12.52 -4.15 14.59
N GLY A 144 12.59 -3.57 15.78
CA GLY A 144 12.38 -2.13 16.00
C GLY A 144 10.94 -1.66 15.73
N PRO A 145 10.64 -0.41 16.11
CA PRO A 145 9.29 0.14 16.00
C PRO A 145 8.93 0.56 14.56
N GLY A 146 7.62 0.57 14.28
CA GLY A 146 7.01 1.15 13.09
C GLY A 146 5.86 2.09 13.45
N ARG A 147 5.30 2.76 12.45
CA ARG A 147 4.07 3.57 12.54
C ARG A 147 3.04 3.07 11.52
N ALA A 148 3.31 3.24 10.23
CA ALA A 148 2.48 2.74 9.14
C ALA A 148 2.80 1.27 8.77
N GLY A 149 3.98 0.78 9.13
CA GLY A 149 4.40 -0.61 9.01
C GLY A 149 4.40 -1.35 10.34
N ALA A 150 4.41 -2.67 10.29
CA ALA A 150 4.44 -3.53 11.48
C ALA A 150 5.76 -3.43 12.27
N GLN A 151 6.83 -2.99 11.61
CA GLN A 151 8.18 -2.90 12.15
C GLN A 151 9.04 -1.93 11.33
N THR A 152 10.27 -1.67 11.77
CA THR A 152 11.21 -0.73 11.12
C THR A 152 11.44 -1.01 9.63
N LEU A 153 11.53 -2.27 9.20
CA LEU A 153 11.76 -2.59 7.79
C LEU A 153 10.54 -2.25 6.91
N ASP A 154 9.34 -2.59 7.39
CA ASP A 154 8.10 -2.24 6.69
C ASP A 154 7.91 -0.73 6.65
N GLU A 155 8.24 -0.06 7.76
CA GLU A 155 8.24 1.39 7.87
C GLU A 155 9.21 2.04 6.88
N ALA A 156 10.41 1.50 6.74
CA ALA A 156 11.40 1.99 5.79
C ALA A 156 10.92 1.85 4.33
N ASN A 157 10.24 0.73 4.01
CA ASN A 157 9.63 0.54 2.68
C ASN A 157 8.52 1.53 2.41
N PHE A 158 7.66 1.79 3.41
CA PHE A 158 6.61 2.79 3.33
C PHE A 158 7.21 4.18 3.08
N GLN A 159 8.14 4.62 3.94
CA GLN A 159 8.76 5.94 3.84
C GLN A 159 9.55 6.13 2.55
N ARG A 160 10.30 5.10 2.11
CA ARG A 160 11.04 5.15 0.85
C ARG A 160 10.14 5.51 -0.33
N THR A 161 8.95 4.92 -0.39
CA THR A 161 8.00 5.18 -1.48
C THR A 161 7.51 6.62 -1.47
N PHE A 162 7.24 7.18 -0.29
CA PHE A 162 6.76 8.56 -0.18
C PHE A 162 7.88 9.62 -0.27
N ALA A 163 9.14 9.21 -0.14
CA ALA A 163 10.30 10.10 -0.28
C ALA A 163 10.82 10.21 -1.72
N MET A 164 10.24 9.49 -2.66
CA MET A 164 10.57 9.50 -4.09
C MET A 164 9.85 10.60 -4.85
#